data_cbad0d079a9abe769e4dbcddcbe39fdb
#
_entry.id   cbad0d079a9abe769e4dbcddcbe39fdb
#
_cell.length_a   1.000
_cell.length_b   1.000
_cell.length_c   1.000
_cell.angle_alpha   90.00
_cell.angle_beta   90.00
_cell.angle_gamma   90.00
#
_symmetry.space_group_name_H-M   'P 1'
#
loop_
_entity.id
_entity.type
_entity.pdbx_description
1 polymer ?
#
loop_
_entity_poly.entity_id
_entity_poly.type
_entity_poly.pdbx_seq_one_letter_code
_entity_poly.pdbx_strand_id
1 'polypeptide(L)'
;NIWRSHFVYEENMLEMECTNLTPSNVLEASGHVERFTDFMVRDIKTGESYRADRLLEDTIEALIVRDGDKMTQIERDAHLIICRSADSYNVDELHDMLIKYNIKSPSLNKDKNSIGNELTKPFPFNLMFKTTIGPEGTSIGYLRPETAQGLFVNFKRLLDYNQQKMPFAGAQIGTGFRNEISPRGGLLRVREFCMAEIEHFVNPEEKHSHIRFKNIKNVIVTLFTASSQLSTGEMISTTIGDATFPLDVGMPT
;
A
#
# COMPACT_ATOMS: atom_id res chain seq x y z
N ASN A 1 -13.05 -3.36 20.76
CA ASN A 1 -14.32 -2.69 21.07
C ASN A 1 -14.25 -1.15 21.11
N ILE A 2 -13.13 -0.53 21.50
CA ILE A 2 -12.98 0.94 21.52
C ILE A 2 -13.26 1.57 20.15
N TRP A 3 -12.72 1.01 19.07
CA TRP A 3 -12.95 1.47 17.70
C TRP A 3 -14.45 1.46 17.35
N ARG A 4 -15.16 0.34 17.62
CA ARG A 4 -16.60 0.22 17.36
C ARG A 4 -17.40 1.20 18.22
N SER A 5 -17.04 1.35 19.50
CA SER A 5 -17.71 2.32 20.37
C SER A 5 -17.63 3.74 19.83
N HIS A 6 -16.45 4.14 19.35
CA HIS A 6 -16.26 5.48 18.82
C HIS A 6 -16.96 5.66 17.47
N PHE A 7 -16.61 4.85 16.47
CA PHE A 7 -17.07 5.11 15.10
C PHE A 7 -18.52 4.67 14.84
N VAL A 8 -18.92 3.51 15.38
CA VAL A 8 -20.28 3.00 15.11
C VAL A 8 -21.30 3.65 16.05
N TYR A 9 -21.01 3.73 17.37
CA TYR A 9 -22.01 4.21 18.31
C TYR A 9 -21.97 5.72 18.54
N GLU A 10 -20.79 6.34 18.74
CA GLU A 10 -20.70 7.77 19.01
C GLU A 10 -20.83 8.59 17.72
N GLU A 11 -20.15 8.17 16.63
CA GLU A 11 -20.20 8.86 15.32
C GLU A 11 -21.35 8.35 14.42
N ASN A 12 -22.11 7.36 14.88
CA ASN A 12 -23.31 6.83 14.22
C ASN A 12 -23.07 6.33 12.79
N MET A 13 -21.95 5.61 12.57
CA MET A 13 -21.65 5.00 11.29
C MET A 13 -22.37 3.67 11.12
N LEU A 14 -22.73 3.33 9.88
CA LEU A 14 -23.46 2.11 9.55
C LEU A 14 -22.49 0.92 9.53
N GLU A 15 -22.57 0.06 10.54
CA GLU A 15 -21.75 -1.15 10.56
C GLU A 15 -22.31 -2.22 9.65
N MET A 16 -21.44 -2.80 8.82
CA MET A 16 -21.79 -3.98 8.03
C MET A 16 -20.64 -4.99 8.00
N GLU A 17 -20.98 -6.22 7.65
CA GLU A 17 -20.02 -7.31 7.45
C GLU A 17 -20.19 -7.90 6.06
N CYS A 18 -19.09 -8.15 5.37
CA CYS A 18 -19.05 -8.76 4.05
C CYS A 18 -18.18 -10.02 4.06
N THR A 19 -18.39 -10.88 3.07
CA THR A 19 -17.64 -12.14 2.94
C THR A 19 -16.16 -11.93 2.63
N ASN A 20 -15.32 -12.82 3.14
CA ASN A 20 -13.88 -12.83 2.85
C ASN A 20 -13.59 -13.20 1.39
N LEU A 21 -14.38 -14.15 0.84
CA LEU A 21 -14.25 -14.55 -0.56
C LEU A 21 -14.96 -13.53 -1.46
N THR A 22 -14.20 -12.91 -2.34
CA THR A 22 -14.67 -11.85 -3.23
C THR A 22 -14.54 -12.28 -4.70
N PRO A 23 -15.59 -12.17 -5.52
CA PRO A 23 -15.52 -12.46 -6.94
C PRO A 23 -14.53 -11.55 -7.68
N SER A 24 -13.88 -12.09 -8.74
CA SER A 24 -12.84 -11.40 -9.51
C SER A 24 -13.29 -10.04 -10.04
N ASN A 25 -14.50 -9.95 -10.57
CA ASN A 25 -15.03 -8.71 -11.16
C ASN A 25 -15.07 -7.51 -10.19
N VAL A 26 -15.26 -7.75 -8.91
CA VAL A 26 -15.23 -6.69 -7.89
C VAL A 26 -13.81 -6.14 -7.73
N LEU A 27 -12.82 -7.03 -7.68
CA LEU A 27 -11.41 -6.66 -7.51
C LEU A 27 -10.76 -6.18 -8.82
N GLU A 28 -11.30 -6.58 -9.98
CA GLU A 28 -10.96 -6.00 -11.28
C GLU A 28 -11.44 -4.55 -11.36
N ALA A 29 -12.70 -4.29 -10.98
CA ALA A 29 -13.28 -2.95 -10.96
C ALA A 29 -12.53 -1.97 -10.04
N SER A 30 -12.00 -2.46 -8.92
CA SER A 30 -11.17 -1.66 -8.00
C SER A 30 -9.69 -1.61 -8.40
N GLY A 31 -9.29 -2.31 -9.47
CA GLY A 31 -7.93 -2.35 -9.98
C GLY A 31 -6.96 -3.25 -9.20
N HIS A 32 -7.42 -3.98 -8.19
CA HIS A 32 -6.55 -4.85 -7.38
C HIS A 32 -5.99 -6.04 -8.18
N VAL A 33 -6.76 -6.59 -9.11
CA VAL A 33 -6.28 -7.71 -9.93
C VAL A 33 -5.07 -7.31 -10.76
N GLU A 34 -5.04 -6.09 -11.26
CA GLU A 34 -3.98 -5.58 -12.13
C GLU A 34 -2.82 -4.93 -11.35
N ARG A 35 -3.12 -4.15 -10.32
CA ARG A 35 -2.15 -3.24 -9.68
C ARG A 35 -1.69 -3.65 -8.29
N PHE A 36 -2.37 -4.59 -7.63
CA PHE A 36 -1.97 -5.04 -6.29
C PHE A 36 -0.85 -6.08 -6.38
N THR A 37 0.29 -5.64 -6.89
CA THR A 37 1.44 -6.49 -7.22
C THR A 37 2.74 -5.92 -6.66
N ASP A 38 3.60 -6.81 -6.15
CA ASP A 38 5.01 -6.51 -5.91
C ASP A 38 5.85 -7.05 -7.07
N PHE A 39 6.99 -6.42 -7.34
CA PHE A 39 7.95 -6.96 -8.30
C PHE A 39 8.98 -7.84 -7.58
N MET A 40 9.07 -9.06 -8.09
CA MET A 40 9.88 -10.13 -7.53
C MET A 40 11.07 -10.43 -8.43
N VAL A 41 12.17 -10.81 -7.82
CA VAL A 41 13.30 -11.49 -8.46
C VAL A 41 13.51 -12.84 -7.81
N ARG A 42 14.12 -13.75 -8.54
CA ARG A 42 14.44 -15.09 -8.06
C ARG A 42 15.93 -15.37 -8.20
N ASP A 43 16.51 -15.96 -7.17
CA ASP A 43 17.86 -16.54 -7.25
C ASP A 43 17.87 -17.69 -8.26
N ILE A 44 18.73 -17.59 -9.27
CA ILE A 44 18.77 -18.57 -10.38
C ILE A 44 19.20 -19.96 -9.90
N LYS A 45 19.99 -20.05 -8.82
CA LYS A 45 20.50 -21.34 -8.32
C LYS A 45 19.63 -21.95 -7.23
N THR A 46 19.17 -21.12 -6.28
CA THR A 46 18.40 -21.62 -5.13
C THR A 46 16.90 -21.63 -5.37
N GLY A 47 16.41 -20.82 -6.32
CA GLY A 47 14.98 -20.61 -6.55
C GLY A 47 14.30 -19.72 -5.52
N GLU A 48 15.01 -19.20 -4.53
CA GLU A 48 14.47 -18.29 -3.53
C GLU A 48 14.04 -16.97 -4.16
N SER A 49 12.93 -16.44 -3.69
CA SER A 49 12.32 -15.24 -4.23
C SER A 49 12.45 -14.05 -3.27
N TYR A 50 12.72 -12.88 -3.82
CA TYR A 50 12.92 -11.64 -3.09
C TYR A 50 12.14 -10.52 -3.76
N ARG A 51 11.73 -9.51 -2.99
CA ARG A 51 11.20 -8.25 -3.54
C ARG A 51 12.34 -7.46 -4.18
N ALA A 52 12.15 -7.06 -5.42
CA ALA A 52 13.17 -6.35 -6.19
C ALA A 52 13.45 -4.94 -5.63
N ASP A 53 12.40 -4.21 -5.24
CA ASP A 53 12.47 -2.89 -4.63
C ASP A 53 13.23 -2.93 -3.29
N ARG A 54 12.94 -3.91 -2.44
CA ARG A 54 13.63 -4.06 -1.14
C ARG A 54 15.10 -4.42 -1.28
N LEU A 55 15.45 -5.28 -2.24
CA LEU A 55 16.86 -5.58 -2.50
C LEU A 55 17.63 -4.35 -2.99
N LEU A 56 16.98 -3.51 -3.80
CA LEU A 56 17.56 -2.25 -4.24
C LEU A 56 17.76 -1.30 -3.05
N GLU A 57 16.71 -1.09 -2.25
CA GLU A 57 16.73 -0.23 -1.06
C GLU A 57 17.84 -0.67 -0.08
N ASP A 58 17.83 -1.93 0.35
CA ASP A 58 18.82 -2.48 1.30
C ASP A 58 20.26 -2.33 0.76
N THR A 59 20.47 -2.52 -0.55
CA THR A 59 21.80 -2.39 -1.18
C THR A 59 22.27 -0.94 -1.19
N ILE A 60 21.40 0.00 -1.54
CA ILE A 60 21.73 1.42 -1.58
C ILE A 60 21.98 1.96 -0.17
N GLU A 61 21.17 1.56 0.81
CA GLU A 61 21.40 1.94 2.21
C GLU A 61 22.75 1.42 2.72
N ALA A 62 23.07 0.15 2.44
CA ALA A 62 24.37 -0.42 2.78
C ALA A 62 25.52 0.32 2.09
N LEU A 63 25.34 0.76 0.85
CA LEU A 63 26.33 1.56 0.11
C LEU A 63 26.55 2.92 0.77
N ILE A 64 25.47 3.62 1.17
CA ILE A 64 25.55 4.91 1.87
C ILE A 64 26.26 4.74 3.22
N VAL A 65 25.96 3.69 3.96
CA VAL A 65 26.63 3.42 5.26
C VAL A 65 28.13 3.11 5.07
N ARG A 66 28.49 2.35 4.05
CA ARG A 66 29.87 1.93 3.81
C ARG A 66 30.76 3.02 3.27
N ASP A 67 30.27 3.80 2.30
CA ASP A 67 31.07 4.74 1.50
C ASP A 67 30.59 6.20 1.61
N GLY A 68 29.60 6.50 2.46
CA GLY A 68 28.98 7.82 2.57
C GLY A 68 29.95 8.96 2.89
N ASP A 69 31.01 8.68 3.65
CA ASP A 69 32.06 9.69 3.96
C ASP A 69 32.94 10.05 2.73
N LYS A 70 32.92 9.19 1.69
CA LYS A 70 33.68 9.41 0.43
C LYS A 70 32.81 9.97 -0.68
N MET A 71 31.48 9.99 -0.48
CA MET A 71 30.52 10.49 -1.46
C MET A 71 30.40 12.00 -1.37
N THR A 72 30.21 12.64 -2.50
CA THR A 72 29.75 14.03 -2.55
C THR A 72 28.31 14.10 -2.02
N GLN A 73 27.89 15.28 -1.54
CA GLN A 73 26.51 15.49 -1.11
C GLN A 73 25.50 15.16 -2.23
N ILE A 74 25.82 15.53 -3.48
CA ILE A 74 24.97 15.27 -4.66
C ILE A 74 24.78 13.76 -4.88
N GLU A 75 25.84 12.96 -4.76
CA GLU A 75 25.77 11.50 -4.90
C GLU A 75 24.95 10.87 -3.79
N ARG A 76 25.14 11.35 -2.55
CA ARG A 76 24.38 10.88 -1.41
C ARG A 76 22.89 11.17 -1.55
N ASP A 77 22.53 12.39 -1.95
CA ASP A 77 21.15 12.79 -2.18
C ASP A 77 20.51 11.97 -3.31
N ALA A 78 21.24 11.72 -4.39
CA ALA A 78 20.78 10.84 -5.48
C ALA A 78 20.49 9.42 -5.01
N HIS A 79 21.32 8.85 -4.16
CA HIS A 79 21.09 7.52 -3.56
C HIS A 79 19.89 7.51 -2.63
N LEU A 80 19.70 8.54 -1.81
CA LEU A 80 18.52 8.67 -0.93
C LEU A 80 17.22 8.78 -1.74
N ILE A 81 17.23 9.47 -2.88
CA ILE A 81 16.08 9.53 -3.79
C ILE A 81 15.76 8.14 -4.34
N ILE A 82 16.75 7.35 -4.73
CA ILE A 82 16.53 5.97 -5.19
C ILE A 82 15.86 5.13 -4.10
N CYS A 83 16.34 5.17 -2.86
CA CYS A 83 15.70 4.45 -1.75
C CYS A 83 14.24 4.86 -1.54
N ARG A 84 13.93 6.16 -1.61
CA ARG A 84 12.58 6.68 -1.39
C ARG A 84 11.60 6.38 -2.53
N SER A 85 12.11 6.14 -3.74
CA SER A 85 11.31 5.86 -4.93
C SER A 85 11.37 4.41 -5.41
N ALA A 86 12.06 3.54 -4.69
CA ALA A 86 12.28 2.15 -5.11
C ALA A 86 10.97 1.38 -5.36
N ASP A 87 9.93 1.65 -4.61
CA ASP A 87 8.59 1.05 -4.72
C ASP A 87 7.76 1.60 -5.89
N SER A 88 8.16 2.73 -6.47
CA SER A 88 7.48 3.36 -7.61
C SER A 88 8.05 2.94 -8.98
N TYR A 89 9.20 2.29 -9.01
CA TYR A 89 9.83 1.84 -10.26
C TYR A 89 9.06 0.71 -10.93
N ASN A 90 8.97 0.76 -12.24
CA ASN A 90 8.43 -0.34 -13.05
C ASN A 90 9.46 -1.48 -13.22
N VAL A 91 9.04 -2.56 -13.90
CA VAL A 91 9.86 -3.78 -14.10
C VAL A 91 11.20 -3.48 -14.78
N ASP A 92 11.19 -2.65 -15.81
CA ASP A 92 12.41 -2.35 -16.60
C ASP A 92 13.34 -1.42 -15.81
N GLU A 93 12.82 -0.40 -15.16
CA GLU A 93 13.57 0.49 -14.29
C GLU A 93 14.22 -0.26 -13.12
N LEU A 94 13.48 -1.15 -12.44
CA LEU A 94 14.04 -2.01 -11.40
C LEU A 94 15.14 -2.92 -11.95
N HIS A 95 14.94 -3.50 -13.14
CA HIS A 95 15.94 -4.34 -13.77
C HIS A 95 17.24 -3.58 -14.03
N ASP A 96 17.13 -2.40 -14.61
CA ASP A 96 18.28 -1.54 -14.89
C ASP A 96 19.02 -1.14 -13.62
N MET A 97 18.29 -0.83 -12.54
CA MET A 97 18.88 -0.52 -11.24
C MET A 97 19.59 -1.73 -10.61
N LEU A 98 18.99 -2.92 -10.68
CA LEU A 98 19.62 -4.15 -10.19
C LEU A 98 20.95 -4.44 -10.93
N ILE A 99 21.00 -4.22 -12.24
CA ILE A 99 22.21 -4.37 -13.04
C ILE A 99 23.23 -3.28 -12.69
N LYS A 100 22.81 -2.01 -12.66
CA LYS A 100 23.66 -0.85 -12.39
C LYS A 100 24.43 -0.98 -11.08
N TYR A 101 23.77 -1.46 -10.04
CA TYR A 101 24.35 -1.64 -8.72
C TYR A 101 24.89 -3.07 -8.48
N ASN A 102 24.90 -3.92 -9.52
CA ASN A 102 25.37 -5.31 -9.47
C ASN A 102 24.75 -6.09 -8.29
N ILE A 103 23.44 -5.94 -8.10
CA ILE A 103 22.72 -6.54 -6.99
C ILE A 103 22.60 -8.04 -7.21
N LYS A 104 22.99 -8.81 -6.21
CA LYS A 104 22.95 -10.27 -6.20
C LYS A 104 22.01 -10.77 -5.12
N SER A 105 21.68 -12.06 -5.20
CA SER A 105 20.91 -12.74 -4.16
C SER A 105 21.57 -12.60 -2.80
N PRO A 106 20.83 -12.29 -1.73
CA PRO A 106 21.34 -12.31 -0.36
C PRO A 106 21.54 -13.71 0.19
N SER A 107 21.12 -14.78 -0.53
CA SER A 107 21.36 -16.16 -0.12
C SER A 107 22.84 -16.39 0.03
N LEU A 108 23.25 -16.68 1.25
CA LEU A 108 24.63 -17.10 1.53
C LEU A 108 24.88 -18.44 0.84
N ASN A 109 25.70 -18.43 -0.20
CA ASN A 109 26.35 -19.67 -0.62
C ASN A 109 27.06 -20.28 0.59
N LYS A 110 27.04 -21.62 0.70
CA LYS A 110 27.64 -22.38 1.80
C LYS A 110 29.08 -21.97 2.10
N ASP A 111 29.75 -21.33 1.15
CA ASP A 111 31.07 -20.74 1.31
C ASP A 111 30.90 -19.25 1.66
N LYS A 112 31.14 -18.90 2.90
CA LYS A 112 30.98 -17.53 3.49
C LYS A 112 31.74 -16.40 2.76
N ASN A 113 32.43 -16.68 1.68
CA ASN A 113 33.26 -15.74 0.89
C ASN A 113 32.73 -15.48 -0.52
N SER A 114 31.57 -16.00 -0.94
CA SER A 114 31.10 -15.85 -2.31
C SER A 114 30.11 -14.70 -2.47
N ILE A 115 30.30 -13.92 -3.53
CA ILE A 115 29.30 -13.01 -4.10
C ILE A 115 28.01 -13.80 -4.31
N GLY A 116 26.86 -13.24 -3.94
CA GLY A 116 25.55 -13.88 -4.12
C GLY A 116 25.29 -14.32 -5.56
N ASN A 117 24.31 -15.20 -5.74
CA ASN A 117 23.94 -15.70 -7.07
C ASN A 117 23.29 -14.61 -7.94
N GLU A 118 23.27 -14.83 -9.24
CA GLU A 118 22.52 -14.01 -10.18
C GLU A 118 21.03 -14.09 -9.91
N LEU A 119 20.33 -12.98 -10.20
CA LEU A 119 18.89 -12.85 -10.07
C LEU A 119 18.23 -12.88 -11.45
N THR A 120 16.99 -13.36 -11.51
CA THR A 120 16.17 -13.24 -12.73
C THR A 120 15.81 -11.77 -12.98
N LYS A 121 15.32 -11.47 -14.19
CA LYS A 121 14.61 -10.21 -14.44
C LYS A 121 13.42 -10.10 -13.47
N PRO A 122 13.08 -8.89 -12.98
CA PRO A 122 11.90 -8.69 -12.16
C PRO A 122 10.62 -9.15 -12.86
N PHE A 123 9.69 -9.73 -12.11
CA PHE A 123 8.39 -10.17 -12.59
C PHE A 123 7.29 -9.81 -11.58
N PRO A 124 6.07 -9.51 -12.04
CA PRO A 124 4.97 -9.15 -11.14
C PRO A 124 4.48 -10.36 -10.35
N PHE A 125 4.19 -10.14 -9.09
CA PHE A 125 3.57 -11.11 -8.19
C PHE A 125 2.36 -10.47 -7.51
N ASN A 126 1.15 -10.93 -7.85
CA ASN A 126 -0.06 -10.41 -7.22
C ASN A 126 -0.18 -10.89 -5.78
N LEU A 127 -0.40 -9.94 -4.88
CA LEU A 127 -0.44 -10.19 -3.43
C LEU A 127 -1.78 -10.76 -2.95
N MET A 128 -2.75 -11.01 -3.82
CA MET A 128 -4.00 -11.64 -3.43
C MET A 128 -3.95 -13.17 -3.52
N PHE A 129 -4.62 -13.84 -2.59
CA PHE A 129 -4.85 -15.28 -2.67
C PHE A 129 -5.96 -15.57 -3.68
N LYS A 130 -5.58 -16.11 -4.85
CA LYS A 130 -6.50 -16.50 -5.92
C LYS A 130 -7.07 -17.88 -5.63
N THR A 131 -8.37 -18.06 -5.89
CA THR A 131 -9.07 -19.34 -5.80
C THR A 131 -10.12 -19.47 -6.90
N THR A 132 -10.72 -20.65 -7.01
CA THR A 132 -11.86 -20.90 -7.89
C THR A 132 -13.13 -21.06 -7.09
N ILE A 133 -14.24 -20.60 -7.65
CA ILE A 133 -15.57 -20.63 -7.03
C ILE A 133 -16.47 -21.60 -7.81
N GLY A 134 -17.22 -22.41 -7.09
CA GLY A 134 -18.19 -23.36 -7.62
C GLY A 134 -17.58 -24.69 -8.09
N PRO A 135 -18.43 -25.67 -8.38
CA PRO A 135 -18.01 -27.04 -8.66
C PRO A 135 -17.25 -27.19 -9.99
N GLU A 136 -17.52 -26.31 -10.93
CA GLU A 136 -16.88 -26.34 -12.27
C GLU A 136 -15.51 -25.62 -12.30
N GLY A 137 -15.17 -24.86 -11.25
CA GLY A 137 -13.92 -24.15 -11.14
C GLY A 137 -13.69 -23.06 -12.20
N THR A 138 -14.74 -22.62 -12.89
CA THR A 138 -14.68 -21.64 -13.97
C THR A 138 -14.69 -20.19 -13.47
N SER A 139 -15.31 -19.95 -12.33
CA SER A 139 -15.37 -18.62 -11.72
C SER A 139 -14.15 -18.37 -10.84
N ILE A 140 -13.50 -17.23 -11.04
CA ILE A 140 -12.34 -16.81 -10.24
C ILE A 140 -12.81 -15.95 -9.09
N GLY A 141 -12.23 -16.19 -7.90
CA GLY A 141 -12.36 -15.36 -6.74
C GLY A 141 -11.03 -15.19 -6.03
N TYR A 142 -11.04 -14.29 -5.05
CA TYR A 142 -9.87 -14.00 -4.23
C TYR A 142 -10.30 -13.87 -2.77
N LEU A 143 -9.41 -14.19 -1.86
CA LEU A 143 -9.53 -13.71 -0.48
C LEU A 143 -9.24 -12.21 -0.49
N ARG A 144 -10.14 -11.41 0.07
CA ARG A 144 -10.07 -9.95 0.03
C ARG A 144 -8.78 -9.42 0.69
N PRO A 145 -8.03 -8.51 0.04
CA PRO A 145 -6.84 -7.90 0.65
C PRO A 145 -7.18 -6.78 1.64
N GLU A 146 -8.41 -6.28 1.58
CA GLU A 146 -8.99 -5.22 2.40
C GLU A 146 -10.51 -5.33 2.44
N THR A 147 -11.17 -4.53 3.24
CA THR A 147 -12.63 -4.62 3.47
C THR A 147 -13.45 -3.56 2.72
N ALA A 148 -12.80 -2.57 2.10
CA ALA A 148 -13.45 -1.44 1.45
C ALA A 148 -14.43 -1.83 0.33
N GLN A 149 -14.06 -2.78 -0.54
CA GLN A 149 -14.88 -3.17 -1.69
C GLN A 149 -16.27 -3.66 -1.28
N GLY A 150 -16.37 -4.31 -0.11
CA GLY A 150 -17.66 -4.74 0.43
C GLY A 150 -18.60 -3.58 0.72
N LEU A 151 -18.07 -2.46 1.22
CA LEU A 151 -18.85 -1.25 1.48
C LEU A 151 -19.34 -0.61 0.17
N PHE A 152 -18.46 -0.53 -0.85
CA PHE A 152 -18.83 0.03 -2.17
C PHE A 152 -19.87 -0.82 -2.89
N VAL A 153 -19.73 -2.13 -2.92
CA VAL A 153 -20.70 -3.06 -3.53
C VAL A 153 -22.07 -2.93 -2.86
N ASN A 154 -22.10 -2.66 -1.56
CA ASN A 154 -23.35 -2.51 -0.82
C ASN A 154 -23.78 -1.04 -0.62
N PHE A 155 -23.17 -0.08 -1.31
CA PHE A 155 -23.50 1.35 -1.20
C PHE A 155 -25.00 1.61 -1.28
N LYS A 156 -25.69 1.05 -2.30
CA LYS A 156 -27.12 1.26 -2.47
C LYS A 156 -27.94 0.76 -1.28
N ARG A 157 -27.59 -0.41 -0.72
CA ARG A 157 -28.26 -0.97 0.45
C ARG A 157 -28.03 -0.12 1.70
N LEU A 158 -26.82 0.41 1.87
CA LEU A 158 -26.49 1.33 2.97
C LEU A 158 -27.24 2.65 2.82
N LEU A 159 -27.35 3.18 1.61
CA LEU A 159 -28.10 4.39 1.33
C LEU A 159 -29.60 4.21 1.58
N ASP A 160 -30.17 3.07 1.13
CA ASP A 160 -31.57 2.71 1.40
C ASP A 160 -31.83 2.60 2.92
N TYR A 161 -30.94 1.94 3.64
CA TYR A 161 -31.01 1.82 5.11
C TYR A 161 -30.91 3.20 5.78
N ASN A 162 -30.09 4.11 5.26
CA ASN A 162 -29.97 5.50 5.72
C ASN A 162 -31.07 6.41 5.19
N GLN A 163 -32.19 5.86 4.68
CA GLN A 163 -33.34 6.61 4.19
C GLN A 163 -33.01 7.63 3.09
N GLN A 164 -32.08 7.26 2.18
CA GLN A 164 -31.61 8.11 1.07
C GLN A 164 -30.93 9.43 1.52
N LYS A 165 -30.46 9.49 2.76
CA LYS A 165 -29.79 10.69 3.29
C LYS A 165 -28.29 10.58 3.13
N MET A 166 -27.66 11.68 2.70
CA MET A 166 -26.22 11.87 2.65
C MET A 166 -25.84 13.14 3.44
N PRO A 167 -24.62 13.26 3.97
CA PRO A 167 -23.57 12.25 3.97
C PRO A 167 -23.83 11.11 4.99
N PHE A 168 -23.22 9.96 4.76
CA PHE A 168 -23.17 8.87 5.72
C PHE A 168 -21.86 8.08 5.60
N ALA A 169 -21.52 7.32 6.62
CA ALA A 169 -20.35 6.44 6.57
C ALA A 169 -20.75 4.99 6.80
N GLY A 170 -20.16 4.11 6.01
CA GLY A 170 -20.14 2.67 6.27
C GLY A 170 -18.88 2.26 7.01
N ALA A 171 -19.00 1.39 8.00
CA ALA A 171 -17.91 0.89 8.79
C ALA A 171 -17.87 -0.64 8.75
N GLN A 172 -16.69 -1.22 8.63
CA GLN A 172 -16.51 -2.67 8.63
C GLN A 172 -15.27 -3.05 9.43
N ILE A 173 -15.42 -4.06 10.29
CA ILE A 173 -14.30 -4.78 10.91
C ILE A 173 -14.28 -6.17 10.29
N GLY A 174 -13.12 -6.61 9.84
CA GLY A 174 -13.02 -7.91 9.19
C GLY A 174 -11.60 -8.39 9.01
N THR A 175 -11.46 -9.58 8.44
CA THR A 175 -10.17 -10.16 8.11
C THR A 175 -9.77 -9.78 6.69
N GLY A 176 -8.55 -9.27 6.54
CA GLY A 176 -7.85 -9.06 5.28
C GLY A 176 -6.79 -10.15 5.06
N PHE A 177 -6.49 -10.45 3.79
CA PHE A 177 -5.55 -11.49 3.38
C PHE A 177 -4.57 -10.94 2.36
N ARG A 178 -3.28 -11.05 2.64
CA ARG A 178 -2.23 -10.67 1.68
C ARG A 178 -1.21 -11.79 1.57
N ASN A 179 -0.95 -12.26 0.37
CA ASN A 179 -0.01 -13.33 0.09
C ASN A 179 1.43 -12.80 0.21
N GLU A 180 1.80 -12.42 1.42
CA GLU A 180 3.13 -11.90 1.73
C GLU A 180 4.21 -12.93 1.37
N ILE A 181 5.25 -12.46 0.69
CA ILE A 181 6.34 -13.29 0.18
C ILE A 181 7.17 -13.85 1.34
N SER A 182 7.50 -13.02 2.30
CA SER A 182 8.29 -13.38 3.47
C SER A 182 7.71 -12.72 4.72
N PRO A 183 6.69 -13.32 5.36
CA PRO A 183 6.18 -12.81 6.63
C PRO A 183 7.30 -12.86 7.67
N ARG A 184 7.63 -11.71 8.25
CA ARG A 184 8.70 -11.56 9.26
C ARG A 184 8.25 -10.57 10.33
N GLY A 185 8.91 -10.59 11.50
CA GLY A 185 8.60 -9.66 12.58
C GLY A 185 7.37 -10.05 13.40
N GLY A 186 7.09 -11.33 13.58
CA GLY A 186 5.97 -11.81 14.38
C GLY A 186 4.63 -11.39 13.76
N LEU A 187 3.83 -10.63 14.48
CA LEU A 187 2.51 -10.16 14.03
C LEU A 187 2.53 -8.87 13.18
N LEU A 188 3.71 -8.25 12.97
CA LEU A 188 3.82 -7.01 12.19
C LEU A 188 3.55 -7.22 10.70
N ARG A 189 3.87 -8.41 10.16
CA ARG A 189 3.60 -8.76 8.77
C ARG A 189 3.17 -10.21 8.67
N VAL A 190 1.87 -10.41 8.54
CA VAL A 190 1.21 -11.72 8.46
C VAL A 190 0.34 -11.80 7.21
N ARG A 191 -0.04 -13.02 6.81
CA ARG A 191 -0.88 -13.25 5.63
C ARG A 191 -2.37 -13.08 5.89
N GLU A 192 -2.76 -13.13 7.15
CA GLU A 192 -4.14 -12.96 7.62
C GLU A 192 -4.12 -12.02 8.82
N PHE A 193 -4.90 -10.95 8.78
CA PHE A 193 -4.91 -9.92 9.81
C PHE A 193 -6.29 -9.29 9.94
N CYS A 194 -6.61 -8.86 11.16
CA CYS A 194 -7.82 -8.09 11.42
C CYS A 194 -7.59 -6.63 11.03
N MET A 195 -8.57 -6.05 10.36
CA MET A 195 -8.58 -4.64 9.96
C MET A 195 -9.95 -4.01 10.18
N ALA A 196 -9.97 -2.70 10.22
CA ALA A 196 -11.20 -1.92 10.30
C ALA A 196 -11.11 -0.77 9.30
N GLU A 197 -12.16 -0.59 8.52
CA GLU A 197 -12.24 0.44 7.48
C GLU A 197 -13.54 1.21 7.57
N ILE A 198 -13.49 2.46 7.15
CA ILE A 198 -14.61 3.37 7.06
C ILE A 198 -14.63 3.99 5.67
N GLU A 199 -15.78 3.92 5.01
CA GLU A 199 -16.03 4.62 3.76
C GLU A 199 -17.06 5.71 4.01
N HIS A 200 -16.65 6.96 3.83
CA HIS A 200 -17.51 8.12 4.04
C HIS A 200 -18.05 8.63 2.71
N PHE A 201 -19.34 8.42 2.49
CA PHE A 201 -20.03 8.80 1.26
C PHE A 201 -20.60 10.20 1.40
N VAL A 202 -20.22 11.08 0.46
CA VAL A 202 -20.65 12.48 0.42
C VAL A 202 -21.22 12.83 -0.97
N ASN A 203 -22.11 13.82 -1.02
CA ASN A 203 -22.51 14.38 -2.31
C ASN A 203 -21.29 15.07 -2.95
N PRO A 204 -20.91 14.73 -4.19
CA PRO A 204 -19.78 15.37 -4.88
C PRO A 204 -19.86 16.91 -4.92
N GLU A 205 -21.06 17.47 -5.03
CA GLU A 205 -21.28 18.94 -5.04
C GLU A 205 -21.03 19.58 -3.67
N GLU A 206 -21.14 18.81 -2.58
CA GLU A 206 -21.04 19.28 -1.19
C GLU A 206 -19.72 18.89 -0.51
N LYS A 207 -18.84 18.16 -1.19
CA LYS A 207 -17.59 17.65 -0.58
C LYS A 207 -16.69 18.75 0.00
N HIS A 208 -16.79 19.99 -0.52
CA HIS A 208 -16.00 21.13 -0.05
C HIS A 208 -16.63 21.89 1.13
N SER A 209 -17.84 21.53 1.54
CA SER A 209 -18.64 22.25 2.55
C SER A 209 -18.96 21.44 3.79
N HIS A 210 -18.10 20.48 4.16
CA HIS A 210 -18.32 19.63 5.33
C HIS A 210 -18.52 20.46 6.61
N ILE A 211 -19.66 20.28 7.28
CA ILE A 211 -20.12 21.12 8.38
C ILE A 211 -19.12 21.19 9.57
N ARG A 212 -18.38 20.11 9.82
CA ARG A 212 -17.41 20.02 10.92
C ARG A 212 -16.03 20.57 10.53
N PHE A 213 -15.75 20.88 9.25
CA PHE A 213 -14.43 21.34 8.81
C PHE A 213 -13.94 22.59 9.57
N LYS A 214 -14.85 23.54 9.82
CA LYS A 214 -14.55 24.76 10.58
C LYS A 214 -13.98 24.47 11.99
N ASN A 215 -14.30 23.32 12.57
CA ASN A 215 -13.89 22.96 13.93
C ASN A 215 -12.46 22.40 13.94
N ILE A 216 -11.97 21.86 12.81
CA ILE A 216 -10.69 21.19 12.70
C ILE A 216 -9.68 21.93 11.83
N LYS A 217 -10.07 22.95 11.07
CA LYS A 217 -9.20 23.66 10.12
C LYS A 217 -7.90 24.21 10.74
N ASN A 218 -7.91 24.56 12.03
CA ASN A 218 -6.77 25.09 12.75
C ASN A 218 -5.93 24.01 13.46
N VAL A 219 -6.33 22.73 13.38
CA VAL A 219 -5.55 21.63 13.95
C VAL A 219 -4.25 21.48 13.16
N ILE A 220 -3.12 21.42 13.87
CA ILE A 220 -1.80 21.22 13.27
C ILE A 220 -1.63 19.73 12.96
N VAL A 221 -1.20 19.44 11.75
CA VAL A 221 -0.84 18.11 11.26
C VAL A 221 0.57 18.11 10.72
N THR A 222 1.24 16.98 10.81
CA THR A 222 2.56 16.76 10.23
C THR A 222 2.40 15.97 8.95
N LEU A 223 2.87 16.53 7.83
CA LEU A 223 2.74 15.95 6.49
C LEU A 223 4.11 15.58 5.94
N PHE A 224 4.19 14.44 5.26
CA PHE A 224 5.32 14.04 4.45
C PHE A 224 4.89 14.09 2.99
N THR A 225 4.97 15.28 2.40
CA THR A 225 4.47 15.54 1.04
C THR A 225 5.34 14.89 -0.04
N ALA A 226 4.79 14.66 -1.23
CA ALA A 226 5.55 14.12 -2.36
C ALA A 226 6.77 14.98 -2.69
N SER A 227 6.63 16.31 -2.65
CA SER A 227 7.76 17.23 -2.86
C SER A 227 8.85 17.08 -1.80
N SER A 228 8.47 16.89 -0.51
CA SER A 228 9.43 16.63 0.56
C SER A 228 10.13 15.27 0.38
N GLN A 229 9.40 14.24 -0.03
CA GLN A 229 9.95 12.90 -0.27
C GLN A 229 11.00 12.93 -1.39
N LEU A 230 10.75 13.68 -2.46
CA LEU A 230 11.64 13.79 -3.63
C LEU A 230 12.77 14.82 -3.43
N SER A 231 12.78 15.59 -2.35
CA SER A 231 13.78 16.64 -2.11
C SER A 231 14.44 16.52 -0.74
N THR A 232 13.95 17.25 0.26
CA THR A 232 14.59 17.37 1.58
C THR A 232 14.49 16.11 2.44
N GLY A 233 13.42 15.30 2.27
CA GLY A 233 13.10 14.18 3.15
C GLY A 233 12.59 14.62 4.54
N GLU A 234 12.23 15.89 4.70
CA GLU A 234 11.75 16.44 5.97
C GLU A 234 10.23 16.51 6.02
N MET A 235 9.65 16.28 7.18
CA MET A 235 8.23 16.48 7.40
C MET A 235 7.93 17.97 7.61
N ILE A 236 6.79 18.43 7.10
CA ILE A 236 6.30 19.79 7.31
C ILE A 236 5.11 19.79 8.27
N SER A 237 5.07 20.77 9.16
CA SER A 237 3.92 20.99 10.04
C SER A 237 3.08 22.14 9.49
N THR A 238 1.78 21.90 9.34
CA THR A 238 0.82 22.89 8.82
C THR A 238 -0.55 22.68 9.43
N THR A 239 -1.47 23.63 9.26
CA THR A 239 -2.86 23.41 9.69
C THR A 239 -3.61 22.59 8.65
N ILE A 240 -4.67 21.87 9.05
CA ILE A 240 -5.55 21.16 8.10
C ILE A 240 -6.12 22.16 7.08
N GLY A 241 -6.47 23.38 7.50
CA GLY A 241 -6.97 24.41 6.61
C GLY A 241 -5.99 24.80 5.51
N ASP A 242 -4.73 25.02 5.86
CA ASP A 242 -3.67 25.37 4.90
C ASP A 242 -3.28 24.17 4.03
N ALA A 243 -3.36 22.96 4.57
CA ALA A 243 -3.09 21.73 3.83
C ALA A 243 -4.11 21.43 2.73
N THR A 244 -5.33 21.96 2.83
CA THR A 244 -6.42 21.70 1.88
C THR A 244 -6.61 22.80 0.82
N PHE A 245 -5.91 23.96 0.91
CA PHE A 245 -6.01 25.11 0.00
C PHE A 245 -4.65 25.78 -0.29
N PRO A 246 -4.33 26.02 -1.58
CA PRO A 246 -4.60 25.17 -2.72
C PRO A 246 -3.53 24.11 -2.83
N LEU A 247 -3.87 22.88 -2.72
CA LEU A 247 -2.94 21.84 -3.07
C LEU A 247 -2.83 21.77 -4.60
N ASP A 248 -1.89 22.53 -5.16
CA ASP A 248 -1.22 22.19 -6.43
C ASP A 248 -0.38 20.90 -6.29
N VAL A 249 -0.76 20.07 -5.35
CA VAL A 249 -0.15 18.77 -5.09
C VAL A 249 -1.18 17.76 -5.53
N GLY A 250 -1.01 17.24 -6.75
CA GLY A 250 -1.89 16.24 -7.34
C GLY A 250 -2.25 15.14 -6.34
N MET A 251 -3.39 15.30 -5.69
CA MET A 251 -4.07 14.13 -5.17
C MET A 251 -4.68 13.42 -6.37
N PRO A 252 -4.47 12.12 -6.56
CA PRO A 252 -5.23 11.37 -7.53
C PRO A 252 -6.71 11.53 -7.17
N THR A 253 -7.47 12.04 -8.12
CA THR A 253 -8.93 12.10 -8.12
C THR A 253 -9.53 10.72 -8.06
#